data_5b0ff4ec20f5cb9244eb0ad135ff0152
#
_entry.id   5b0ff4ec20f5cb9244eb0ad135ff0152
#
_cell.length_a   1.000
_cell.length_b   1.000
_cell.length_c   1.000
_cell.angle_alpha   90.00
_cell.angle_beta   90.00
_cell.angle_gamma   90.00
#
_symmetry.space_group_name_H-M   'P 1'
#
loop_
_entity.id
_entity.type
_entity.pdbx_description
1 polymer ?
#
loop_
_entity_poly.entity_id
_entity_poly.type
_entity_poly.pdbx_seq_one_letter_code
_entity_poly.pdbx_strand_id
1 'polypeptide(L)'
;MANNYTPYYLKFASKEEADTILTEVEYLRTFEENEESRSYYTVGDTPGGIDVVGEIWNDDGVYETDEETGEITVISEPTKKDGWHVNIILASDLPEELQEFVVEPETPNRVFAGF
;
A
#
# COMPACT_ATOMS: atom_id res chain seq x y z
N MET A 1 -15.08 -6.88 -22.30
CA MET A 1 -15.78 -7.39 -21.13
C MET A 1 -15.41 -6.59 -19.89
N ALA A 2 -16.36 -6.10 -19.16
CA ALA A 2 -16.09 -5.35 -17.96
C ALA A 2 -15.63 -6.29 -16.83
N ASN A 3 -14.59 -5.93 -16.15
CA ASN A 3 -14.14 -6.65 -14.96
C ASN A 3 -14.94 -6.17 -13.76
N ASN A 4 -15.54 -7.09 -13.03
CA ASN A 4 -16.35 -6.78 -11.86
C ASN A 4 -15.49 -6.72 -10.59
N TYR A 5 -14.38 -6.03 -10.67
CA TYR A 5 -13.48 -5.86 -9.54
C TYR A 5 -13.73 -4.52 -8.86
N THR A 6 -13.72 -4.53 -7.53
CA THR A 6 -13.87 -3.32 -6.74
C THR A 6 -12.54 -3.00 -6.05
N PRO A 7 -12.01 -1.79 -6.25
CA PRO A 7 -10.81 -1.38 -5.53
C PRO A 7 -11.16 -0.90 -4.13
N TYR A 8 -10.32 -1.27 -3.17
CA TYR A 8 -10.42 -0.83 -1.79
C TYR A 8 -9.09 -0.20 -1.39
N TYR A 9 -9.15 0.98 -0.80
CA TYR A 9 -7.97 1.70 -0.33
C TYR A 9 -7.98 1.68 1.18
N LEU A 10 -6.95 1.08 1.78
CA LEU A 10 -6.88 0.86 3.21
C LEU A 10 -5.80 1.72 3.84
N LYS A 11 -6.05 2.18 5.05
CA LYS A 11 -5.09 2.92 5.84
C LYS A 11 -5.01 2.31 7.23
N PHE A 12 -3.82 1.84 7.60
CA PHE A 12 -3.54 1.30 8.93
C PHE A 12 -2.70 2.31 9.70
N ALA A 13 -2.67 2.19 11.02
CA ALA A 13 -1.88 3.10 11.85
C ALA A 13 -0.37 2.90 11.63
N SER A 14 0.06 1.67 11.32
CA SER A 14 1.45 1.34 11.11
C SER A 14 1.59 0.09 10.25
N LYS A 15 2.81 -0.19 9.79
CA LYS A 15 3.12 -1.44 9.08
C LYS A 15 2.84 -2.65 9.97
N GLU A 16 3.16 -2.55 11.25
CA GLU A 16 2.94 -3.65 12.20
C GLU A 16 1.46 -3.99 12.33
N GLU A 17 0.61 -2.97 12.44
CA GLU A 17 -0.84 -3.18 12.48
C GLU A 17 -1.33 -3.80 11.18
N ALA A 18 -0.88 -3.28 10.04
CA ALA A 18 -1.25 -3.81 8.73
C ALA A 18 -0.88 -5.28 8.61
N ASP A 19 0.35 -5.62 8.96
CA ASP A 19 0.83 -7.00 8.86
C ASP A 19 0.07 -7.95 9.79
N THR A 20 -0.27 -7.49 11.00
CA THR A 20 -1.06 -8.28 11.95
C THR A 20 -2.44 -8.59 11.40
N ILE A 21 -3.15 -7.56 10.91
CA ILE A 21 -4.51 -7.72 10.39
C ILE A 21 -4.50 -8.55 9.09
N LEU A 22 -3.55 -8.28 8.19
CA LEU A 22 -3.44 -9.03 6.94
C LEU A 22 -3.10 -10.50 7.18
N THR A 23 -2.33 -10.79 8.23
CA THR A 23 -2.04 -12.17 8.61
C THR A 23 -3.30 -12.87 9.10
N GLU A 24 -4.15 -12.18 9.87
CA GLU A 24 -5.41 -12.75 10.37
C GLU A 24 -6.36 -13.14 9.25
N VAL A 25 -6.40 -12.36 8.16
CA VAL A 25 -7.24 -12.64 7.01
C VAL A 25 -6.53 -13.48 5.95
N GLU A 26 -5.32 -13.94 6.25
CA GLU A 26 -4.49 -14.76 5.36
C GLU A 26 -4.05 -14.04 4.06
N TYR A 27 -3.99 -12.71 4.10
CA TYR A 27 -3.48 -11.91 2.98
C TYR A 27 -1.98 -11.64 3.09
N LEU A 28 -1.40 -11.89 4.24
CA LEU A 28 0.06 -11.93 4.44
C LEU A 28 0.39 -13.35 4.90
N ARG A 29 1.12 -14.09 4.08
CA ARG A 29 1.48 -15.48 4.36
C ARG A 29 2.97 -15.63 4.49
N THR A 30 3.38 -16.49 5.40
CA THR A 30 4.79 -16.77 5.65
C THR A 30 5.08 -18.23 5.34
N PHE A 31 6.21 -18.47 4.71
CA PHE A 31 6.67 -19.84 4.42
C PHE A 31 8.17 -19.92 4.68
N GLU A 32 8.67 -21.15 4.84
CA GLU A 32 10.08 -21.39 5.04
C GLU A 32 10.72 -21.95 3.76
N GLU A 33 11.85 -21.40 3.39
CA GLU A 33 12.62 -21.85 2.25
C GLU A 33 14.10 -21.74 2.58
N ASN A 34 14.83 -22.86 2.43
CA ASN A 34 16.28 -22.92 2.72
C ASN A 34 16.63 -22.39 4.12
N GLU A 35 15.84 -22.78 5.12
CA GLU A 35 16.00 -22.38 6.52
C GLU A 35 15.75 -20.88 6.76
N GLU A 36 15.21 -20.16 5.77
CA GLU A 36 14.84 -18.76 5.91
C GLU A 36 13.32 -18.61 5.87
N SER A 37 12.80 -17.71 6.70
CA SER A 37 11.39 -17.35 6.65
C SER A 37 11.17 -16.25 5.63
N ARG A 38 10.21 -16.44 4.74
CA ARG A 38 9.82 -15.46 3.72
C ARG A 38 8.33 -15.18 3.81
N SER A 39 7.96 -13.95 3.54
CA SER A 39 6.56 -13.55 3.56
C SER A 39 6.16 -12.94 2.23
N TYR A 40 4.90 -13.10 1.86
CA TYR A 40 4.34 -12.49 0.66
C TYR A 40 2.89 -12.07 0.89
N TYR A 41 2.45 -11.07 0.12
CA TYR A 41 1.08 -10.59 0.17
C TYR A 41 0.27 -11.20 -0.96
N THR A 42 -0.97 -11.57 -0.67
CA THR A 42 -1.84 -12.22 -1.65
C THR A 42 -3.31 -12.04 -1.24
N VAL A 43 -4.22 -12.12 -2.20
CA VAL A 43 -5.65 -12.22 -1.89
C VAL A 43 -6.12 -13.67 -1.98
N GLY A 44 -5.18 -14.61 -2.03
CA GLY A 44 -5.47 -16.03 -2.06
C GLY A 44 -6.09 -16.47 -3.39
N ASP A 45 -7.07 -17.37 -3.30
CA ASP A 45 -7.75 -17.90 -4.49
C ASP A 45 -8.84 -16.97 -5.00
N THR A 46 -9.15 -15.90 -4.29
CA THR A 46 -10.11 -14.88 -4.73
C THR A 46 -9.52 -14.08 -5.90
N PRO A 47 -10.26 -13.94 -7.01
CA PRO A 47 -9.77 -13.10 -8.11
C PRO A 47 -9.54 -11.66 -7.64
N GLY A 48 -8.37 -11.12 -7.96
CA GLY A 48 -8.00 -9.77 -7.57
C GLY A 48 -6.52 -9.61 -7.37
N GLY A 49 -6.15 -8.62 -6.57
CA GLY A 49 -4.75 -8.34 -6.26
C GLY A 49 -4.58 -7.44 -5.06
N ILE A 50 -3.36 -7.35 -4.59
CA ILE A 50 -2.99 -6.49 -3.46
C ILE A 50 -1.72 -5.73 -3.82
N ASP A 51 -1.73 -4.43 -3.54
CA ASP A 51 -0.58 -3.55 -3.74
C ASP A 51 -0.28 -2.82 -2.45
N VAL A 52 0.83 -3.16 -1.82
CA VAL A 52 1.26 -2.51 -0.58
C VAL A 52 1.98 -1.21 -0.95
N VAL A 53 1.28 -0.10 -0.82
CA VAL A 53 1.84 1.23 -1.10
C VAL A 53 2.80 1.64 0.01
N GLY A 54 2.44 1.35 1.25
CA GLY A 54 3.23 1.68 2.41
C GLY A 54 3.08 3.13 2.83
N GLU A 55 4.21 3.78 3.11
CA GLU A 55 4.22 5.19 3.48
C GLU A 55 4.04 6.07 2.26
N ILE A 56 3.20 7.10 2.40
CA ILE A 56 2.95 8.06 1.32
C ILE A 56 3.56 9.40 1.72
N TRP A 57 4.40 9.94 0.85
CA TRP A 57 5.03 11.22 1.06
C TRP A 57 4.28 12.31 0.29
N ASN A 58 4.14 13.47 0.92
CA ASN A 58 3.56 14.64 0.26
C ASN A 58 4.60 15.27 -0.68
N ASP A 59 4.13 15.95 -1.71
CA ASP A 59 5.01 16.63 -2.66
C ASP A 59 5.21 18.09 -2.22
N ASP A 60 5.72 18.24 -0.99
CA ASP A 60 5.96 19.55 -0.37
C ASP A 60 7.43 19.79 -0.02
N GLY A 61 8.31 18.93 -0.52
CA GLY A 61 9.75 19.12 -0.34
C GLY A 61 10.28 20.32 -1.13
N VAL A 62 11.22 21.04 -0.53
CA VAL A 62 11.87 22.19 -1.18
C VAL A 62 13.35 21.89 -1.35
N TYR A 63 13.81 21.99 -2.59
CA TYR A 63 15.19 21.69 -2.95
C TYR A 63 15.82 22.84 -3.71
N GLU A 64 17.11 22.98 -3.56
CA GLU A 64 17.89 23.98 -4.31
C GLU A 64 19.02 23.29 -5.03
N THR A 65 19.22 23.62 -6.30
CA THR A 65 20.27 23.04 -7.14
C THR A 65 21.34 24.09 -7.41
N ASP A 66 22.60 23.72 -7.15
CA ASP A 66 23.74 24.58 -7.50
C ASP A 66 23.99 24.45 -9.00
N GLU A 67 23.88 25.56 -9.72
CA GLU A 67 24.05 25.58 -11.16
C GLU A 67 25.48 25.26 -11.62
N GLU A 68 26.45 25.52 -10.78
CA GLU A 68 27.86 25.28 -11.14
C GLU A 68 28.27 23.83 -10.94
N THR A 69 27.82 23.20 -9.85
CA THR A 69 28.24 21.84 -9.48
C THR A 69 27.17 20.79 -9.75
N GLY A 70 25.90 21.20 -9.91
CA GLY A 70 24.76 20.31 -10.00
C GLY A 70 24.37 19.69 -8.67
N GLU A 71 24.98 20.13 -7.58
CA GLU A 71 24.67 19.61 -6.25
C GLU A 71 23.28 20.06 -5.81
N ILE A 72 22.52 19.10 -5.25
CA ILE A 72 21.18 19.36 -4.76
C ILE A 72 21.21 19.47 -3.24
N THR A 73 20.67 20.58 -2.71
CA THR A 73 20.55 20.81 -1.28
C THR A 73 19.10 20.73 -0.88
N VAL A 74 18.79 19.95 0.15
CA VAL A 74 17.43 19.86 0.69
C VAL A 74 17.21 21.04 1.62
N ILE A 75 16.31 21.95 1.26
CA ILE A 75 15.96 23.12 2.08
C ILE A 75 14.88 22.73 3.07
N SER A 76 13.88 21.97 2.62
CA SER A 76 12.81 21.47 3.46
C SER A 76 12.47 20.05 2.99
N GLU A 77 12.48 19.10 3.91
CA GLU A 77 12.15 17.73 3.58
C GLU A 77 10.64 17.56 3.33
N PRO A 78 10.24 16.67 2.42
CA PRO A 78 8.82 16.39 2.24
C PRO A 78 8.23 15.79 3.49
N THR A 79 6.97 16.13 3.78
CA THR A 79 6.25 15.56 4.90
C THR A 79 5.59 14.25 4.50
N LYS A 80 5.30 13.40 5.48
CA LYS A 80 4.71 12.09 5.26
C LYS A 80 3.26 12.10 5.70
N LYS A 81 2.39 11.45 4.92
CA LYS A 81 1.00 11.23 5.34
C LYS A 81 0.97 10.20 6.46
N ASP A 82 0.02 10.33 7.36
CA ASP A 82 -0.15 9.37 8.45
C ASP A 82 -0.51 7.99 7.90
N GLY A 83 0.02 6.96 8.55
CA GLY A 83 -0.41 5.60 8.35
C GLY A 83 0.36 4.81 7.32
N TRP A 84 -0.01 3.55 7.22
CA TRP A 84 0.51 2.58 6.27
C TRP A 84 -0.60 2.21 5.29
N HIS A 85 -0.35 2.37 4.01
CA HIS A 85 -1.39 2.29 2.98
C HIS A 85 -1.29 0.99 2.18
N VAL A 86 -2.45 0.36 1.94
CA VAL A 86 -2.54 -0.87 1.17
C VAL A 86 -3.74 -0.76 0.24
N ASN A 87 -3.54 -1.06 -1.03
CA ASN A 87 -4.61 -1.10 -2.01
C ASN A 87 -4.95 -2.56 -2.31
N ILE A 88 -6.24 -2.88 -2.30
CA ILE A 88 -6.72 -4.23 -2.60
C ILE A 88 -7.82 -4.11 -3.64
N ILE A 89 -7.82 -5.01 -4.63
CA ILE A 89 -8.88 -5.11 -5.61
C ILE A 89 -9.43 -6.54 -5.61
N LEU A 90 -10.74 -6.67 -5.51
CA LEU A 90 -11.39 -7.96 -5.38
C LEU A 90 -12.62 -8.06 -6.27
N ALA A 91 -12.90 -9.28 -6.76
CA ALA A 91 -14.15 -9.59 -7.44
C ALA A 91 -15.28 -9.91 -6.44
N SER A 92 -14.92 -10.07 -5.16
CA SER A 92 -15.85 -10.37 -4.07
C SER A 92 -15.78 -9.26 -3.00
N ASP A 93 -16.59 -9.42 -1.96
CA ASP A 93 -16.58 -8.45 -0.86
C ASP A 93 -15.27 -8.51 -0.06
N LEU A 94 -14.86 -7.35 0.45
CA LEU A 94 -13.71 -7.25 1.32
C LEU A 94 -13.99 -7.96 2.64
N PRO A 95 -13.02 -8.71 3.20
CA PRO A 95 -13.18 -9.30 4.53
C PRO A 95 -13.60 -8.28 5.58
N GLU A 96 -14.50 -8.66 6.47
CA GLU A 96 -15.04 -7.77 7.49
C GLU A 96 -13.94 -7.13 8.35
N GLU A 97 -12.88 -7.89 8.63
CA GLU A 97 -11.75 -7.44 9.44
C GLU A 97 -11.00 -6.26 8.79
N LEU A 98 -11.14 -6.09 7.49
CA LEU A 98 -10.47 -5.02 6.76
C LEU A 98 -11.39 -3.82 6.50
N GLN A 99 -12.69 -3.97 6.63
CA GLN A 99 -13.64 -2.93 6.27
C GLN A 99 -13.47 -1.65 7.08
N GLU A 100 -13.07 -1.74 8.34
CA GLU A 100 -12.88 -0.56 9.19
C GLU A 100 -11.68 0.29 8.77
N PHE A 101 -10.77 -0.26 7.96
CA PHE A 101 -9.57 0.45 7.51
C PHE A 101 -9.75 1.12 6.14
N VAL A 102 -10.90 0.93 5.50
CA VAL A 102 -11.17 1.50 4.18
C VAL A 102 -11.27 3.02 4.27
N VAL A 103 -10.57 3.69 3.37
CA VAL A 103 -10.63 5.14 3.22
C VAL A 103 -10.99 5.47 1.77
N GLU A 104 -11.52 6.67 1.54
CA GLU A 104 -11.88 7.13 0.20
C GLU A 104 -10.99 8.33 -0.17
N PRO A 105 -9.77 8.08 -0.69
CA PRO A 105 -8.91 9.19 -1.09
C PRO A 105 -9.47 9.88 -2.33
N GLU A 106 -9.38 11.21 -2.38
CA GLU A 106 -9.80 11.97 -3.56
C GLU A 106 -8.93 11.62 -4.76
N THR A 107 -7.64 11.43 -4.50
CA THR A 107 -6.68 11.05 -5.54
C THR A 107 -5.87 9.87 -5.02
N PRO A 108 -6.23 8.62 -5.39
CA PRO A 108 -5.47 7.46 -4.99
C PRO A 108 -4.04 7.53 -5.50
N ASN A 109 -3.08 7.13 -4.67
CA ASN A 109 -1.68 7.13 -5.07
C ASN A 109 -1.39 6.13 -6.18
N ARG A 110 -2.10 5.02 -6.16
CA ARG A 110 -2.01 4.00 -7.19
C ARG A 110 -3.38 3.48 -7.54
N VAL A 111 -3.55 3.11 -8.80
CA VAL A 111 -4.74 2.42 -9.26
C VAL A 111 -4.30 1.13 -9.94
N PHE A 112 -5.15 0.12 -9.89
CA PHE A 112 -4.84 -1.16 -10.50
C PHE A 112 -5.09 -1.08 -12.00
N ALA A 113 -4.02 -1.18 -12.79
CA ALA A 113 -4.12 -1.20 -14.24
C ALA A 113 -4.73 -2.50 -14.72
N GLY A 114 -5.63 -2.43 -15.69
CA GLY A 114 -6.26 -3.61 -16.29
C GLY A 114 -7.43 -4.19 -15.54
N PHE A 115 -7.85 -3.55 -14.46
CA PHE A 115 -9.00 -4.01 -13.68
C PHE A 115 -10.20 -3.10 -13.81
#